data_e632066d8f836a583f52d01f18caae76
#
_entry.id   e632066d8f836a583f52d01f18caae76
#
_cell.length_a   1.000
_cell.length_b   1.000
_cell.length_c   1.000
_cell.angle_alpha   90.00
_cell.angle_beta   90.00
_cell.angle_gamma   90.00
#
_symmetry.space_group_name_H-M   'P 1'
#
loop_
_entity.id
_entity.type
_entity.pdbx_description
1 polymer ?
#
loop_
_entity_poly.entity_id
_entity_poly.type
_entity_poly.pdbx_seq_one_letter_code
_entity_poly.pdbx_strand_id
1 'polypeptide(L)'
;DGKNIGGVENNTWVRYDSVYFNGSASQVSFNYSGQKSDAGGYAQVYIDSKVGEPVATINLPVTGDNWSTYTTVSQQLEKSISGLHNVYIVFKNDGSHKYVANVDNIAFDVKSVGEKDNIPSGYTEATVNQWTPSGKWECFFGNQSGTASGSYKWASDADYNIYVDKANKGSAWLVQGSYTDNVTNGHTYKVTVDVTASKACSIGIKEDLSNKKDPQVYTDIPANGTRTLTGTYTVTNNQIKVMFELGQNVDAGTNINFKNIKIEDTTASTTPTTAAPTTVAPTTEVPTTVAPTTEVPTTV
;
A
#
# COMPACT_ATOMS: atom_id res chain seq x y z
N ASP A 1 -34.96 -27.17 3.69
CA ASP A 1 -34.93 -25.81 3.14
C ASP A 1 -34.30 -25.74 1.74
N GLY A 2 -33.98 -26.90 1.12
CA GLY A 2 -33.57 -26.98 -0.30
C GLY A 2 -32.24 -26.36 -0.66
N LYS A 3 -31.33 -26.17 0.32
CA LYS A 3 -30.03 -25.50 0.12
C LYS A 3 -28.83 -26.45 0.14
N ASN A 4 -29.01 -27.73 0.47
CA ASN A 4 -27.96 -28.72 0.50
C ASN A 4 -27.94 -29.60 -0.76
N ILE A 5 -26.80 -30.21 -1.05
CA ILE A 5 -26.66 -31.27 -2.03
C ILE A 5 -26.98 -32.56 -1.32
N GLY A 6 -28.22 -33.07 -1.51
CA GLY A 6 -28.72 -34.25 -0.80
C GLY A 6 -28.61 -35.52 -1.63
N GLY A 7 -28.50 -36.68 -0.93
CA GLY A 7 -28.54 -38.00 -1.53
C GLY A 7 -27.41 -38.25 -2.54
N VAL A 8 -26.20 -37.78 -2.23
CA VAL A 8 -25.04 -37.91 -3.12
C VAL A 8 -24.60 -39.37 -3.18
N GLU A 9 -24.65 -39.97 -4.36
CA GLU A 9 -24.27 -41.38 -4.61
C GLU A 9 -22.82 -41.50 -5.11
N ASN A 10 -22.31 -42.71 -5.17
CA ASN A 10 -20.97 -42.99 -5.70
C ASN A 10 -20.82 -42.48 -7.14
N ASN A 11 -19.69 -41.80 -7.43
CA ASN A 11 -19.35 -41.15 -8.70
C ASN A 11 -20.26 -39.93 -9.05
N THR A 12 -21.14 -39.50 -8.20
CA THR A 12 -21.78 -38.19 -8.35
C THR A 12 -20.71 -37.08 -8.31
N TRP A 13 -20.92 -36.05 -9.11
CA TRP A 13 -20.04 -34.91 -9.10
C TRP A 13 -20.80 -33.59 -9.28
N VAL A 14 -20.24 -32.53 -8.77
CA VAL A 14 -20.70 -31.16 -8.97
C VAL A 14 -19.56 -30.31 -9.53
N ARG A 15 -19.93 -29.28 -10.28
CA ARG A 15 -18.99 -28.29 -10.82
C ARG A 15 -19.41 -26.89 -10.42
N TYR A 16 -18.46 -26.12 -9.99
CA TYR A 16 -18.58 -24.70 -9.78
C TYR A 16 -17.71 -23.99 -10.84
N ASP A 17 -18.37 -23.24 -11.71
CA ASP A 17 -17.68 -22.52 -12.80
C ASP A 17 -17.15 -21.18 -12.32
N SER A 18 -15.99 -20.79 -12.85
CA SER A 18 -15.41 -19.46 -12.67
C SER A 18 -15.28 -19.04 -11.20
N VAL A 19 -14.87 -19.97 -10.33
CA VAL A 19 -14.54 -19.68 -8.94
C VAL A 19 -13.26 -18.88 -8.89
N TYR A 20 -13.33 -17.66 -8.38
CA TYR A 20 -12.17 -16.79 -8.23
C TYR A 20 -11.61 -16.86 -6.81
N PHE A 21 -10.41 -17.46 -6.68
CA PHE A 21 -9.63 -17.48 -5.45
C PHE A 21 -8.83 -16.19 -5.37
N ASN A 22 -9.37 -15.19 -4.65
CA ASN A 22 -8.69 -13.91 -4.42
C ASN A 22 -7.62 -14.07 -3.34
N GLY A 23 -6.59 -14.86 -3.65
CA GLY A 23 -5.53 -15.22 -2.73
C GLY A 23 -5.10 -16.66 -2.93
N SER A 24 -4.45 -17.24 -1.93
CA SER A 24 -3.98 -18.62 -1.93
C SER A 24 -4.88 -19.50 -1.06
N ALA A 25 -5.66 -20.36 -1.68
CA ALA A 25 -6.38 -21.41 -0.97
C ALA A 25 -5.43 -22.54 -0.63
N SER A 26 -5.36 -22.94 0.63
CA SER A 26 -4.52 -24.04 1.14
C SER A 26 -5.29 -25.17 1.80
N GLN A 27 -6.56 -24.96 2.08
CA GLN A 27 -7.43 -25.93 2.74
C GLN A 27 -8.84 -25.88 2.16
N VAL A 28 -9.52 -27.00 2.14
CA VAL A 28 -10.94 -27.11 1.84
C VAL A 28 -11.66 -27.76 3.02
N SER A 29 -12.89 -27.31 3.30
CA SER A 29 -13.75 -27.86 4.33
C SER A 29 -15.12 -28.21 3.79
N PHE A 30 -15.73 -29.23 4.36
CA PHE A 30 -17.08 -29.71 4.06
C PHE A 30 -17.92 -29.74 5.35
N ASN A 31 -19.04 -29.03 5.36
CA ASN A 31 -20.11 -29.25 6.34
C ASN A 31 -21.11 -30.23 5.73
N TYR A 32 -21.22 -31.39 6.34
CA TYR A 32 -21.98 -32.51 5.77
C TYR A 32 -22.65 -33.36 6.85
N SER A 33 -23.60 -34.19 6.42
CA SER A 33 -24.18 -35.26 7.25
C SER A 33 -24.13 -36.59 6.52
N GLY A 34 -23.97 -37.66 7.28
CA GLY A 34 -24.00 -39.04 6.81
C GLY A 34 -24.62 -39.98 7.82
N GLN A 35 -25.78 -40.57 7.45
CA GLN A 35 -26.48 -41.53 8.30
C GLN A 35 -25.74 -42.86 8.31
N LYS A 36 -25.55 -43.46 9.49
CA LYS A 36 -24.73 -44.65 9.73
C LYS A 36 -25.16 -45.88 8.90
N SER A 37 -26.45 -46.05 8.64
CA SER A 37 -26.93 -47.20 7.86
C SER A 37 -26.75 -47.07 6.35
N ASP A 38 -26.60 -45.86 5.84
CA ASP A 38 -26.77 -45.56 4.42
C ASP A 38 -25.64 -44.75 3.79
N ALA A 39 -24.75 -44.15 4.59
CA ALA A 39 -23.76 -43.21 4.11
C ALA A 39 -22.32 -43.56 4.55
N GLY A 40 -21.36 -43.09 3.79
CA GLY A 40 -19.93 -43.18 4.06
C GLY A 40 -19.15 -43.14 2.77
N GLY A 41 -17.96 -42.61 2.85
CA GLY A 41 -17.06 -42.48 1.69
C GLY A 41 -16.11 -41.27 1.80
N TYR A 42 -15.83 -40.66 0.67
CA TYR A 42 -14.94 -39.52 0.58
C TYR A 42 -15.32 -38.61 -0.60
N ALA A 43 -14.82 -37.39 -0.58
CA ALA A 43 -14.89 -36.45 -1.70
C ALA A 43 -13.49 -36.16 -2.25
N GLN A 44 -13.38 -36.04 -3.55
CA GLN A 44 -12.18 -35.62 -4.26
C GLN A 44 -12.42 -34.27 -4.89
N VAL A 45 -11.49 -33.33 -4.68
CA VAL A 45 -11.53 -31.98 -5.24
C VAL A 45 -10.56 -31.90 -6.40
N TYR A 46 -11.01 -31.39 -7.53
CA TYR A 46 -10.22 -31.20 -8.74
C TYR A 46 -10.36 -29.76 -9.23
N ILE A 47 -9.32 -29.27 -9.91
CA ILE A 47 -9.26 -27.93 -10.48
C ILE A 47 -9.15 -28.03 -12.00
N ASP A 48 -10.03 -27.29 -12.70
CA ASP A 48 -10.13 -27.15 -14.17
C ASP A 48 -10.47 -28.45 -14.92
N SER A 49 -10.24 -29.62 -14.36
CA SER A 49 -10.54 -30.90 -14.95
C SER A 49 -10.78 -31.94 -13.87
N LYS A 50 -11.82 -32.79 -14.01
CA LYS A 50 -12.05 -33.92 -13.10
C LYS A 50 -11.23 -35.17 -13.45
N VAL A 51 -10.21 -35.01 -14.33
CA VAL A 51 -9.29 -36.07 -14.74
C VAL A 51 -7.89 -35.72 -14.26
N GLY A 52 -7.18 -36.71 -13.74
CA GLY A 52 -5.84 -36.54 -13.16
C GLY A 52 -5.87 -36.68 -11.63
N GLU A 53 -4.86 -36.15 -10.96
CA GLU A 53 -4.76 -36.20 -9.51
C GLU A 53 -5.64 -35.13 -8.86
N PRO A 54 -6.44 -35.49 -7.82
CA PRO A 54 -7.20 -34.52 -7.07
C PRO A 54 -6.25 -33.62 -6.26
N VAL A 55 -6.63 -32.37 -6.08
CA VAL A 55 -5.90 -31.44 -5.19
C VAL A 55 -6.20 -31.68 -3.71
N ALA A 56 -7.24 -32.42 -3.40
CA ALA A 56 -7.55 -32.93 -2.04
C ALA A 56 -8.45 -34.15 -2.12
N THR A 57 -8.28 -35.08 -1.16
CA THR A 57 -9.20 -36.18 -0.90
C THR A 57 -9.63 -36.09 0.58
N ILE A 58 -10.93 -35.90 0.81
CA ILE A 58 -11.51 -35.65 2.14
C ILE A 58 -12.40 -36.84 2.53
N ASN A 59 -12.08 -37.54 3.62
CA ASN A 59 -12.91 -38.56 4.17
C ASN A 59 -14.19 -37.97 4.76
N LEU A 60 -15.35 -38.60 4.46
CA LEU A 60 -16.66 -38.21 4.94
C LEU A 60 -17.27 -39.39 5.75
N PRO A 61 -16.75 -39.64 6.97
CA PRO A 61 -17.29 -40.70 7.81
C PRO A 61 -18.73 -40.40 8.24
N VAL A 62 -19.43 -41.44 8.70
CA VAL A 62 -20.80 -41.28 9.24
C VAL A 62 -20.82 -40.30 10.40
N THR A 63 -21.87 -39.47 10.47
CA THR A 63 -22.00 -38.41 11.49
C THR A 63 -22.99 -38.77 12.60
N GLY A 64 -23.84 -39.75 12.40
CA GLY A 64 -24.85 -40.19 13.38
C GLY A 64 -25.88 -41.15 12.80
N ASP A 65 -26.91 -41.38 13.57
CA ASP A 65 -27.99 -42.34 13.24
C ASP A 65 -29.07 -41.74 12.30
N ASN A 66 -28.91 -40.47 11.90
CA ASN A 66 -29.85 -39.78 11.02
C ASN A 66 -29.15 -38.73 10.15
N TRP A 67 -29.85 -38.24 9.13
CA TRP A 67 -29.38 -37.26 8.16
C TRP A 67 -29.35 -35.78 8.67
N SER A 68 -29.77 -35.55 9.91
CA SER A 68 -29.84 -34.20 10.50
C SER A 68 -28.61 -33.82 11.32
N THR A 69 -27.71 -34.79 11.55
CA THR A 69 -26.49 -34.56 12.32
C THR A 69 -25.36 -34.11 11.39
N TYR A 70 -25.09 -32.82 11.34
CA TYR A 70 -24.03 -32.23 10.53
C TYR A 70 -22.74 -32.09 11.32
N THR A 71 -21.62 -32.26 10.62
CA THR A 71 -20.27 -31.99 11.14
C THR A 71 -19.40 -31.34 10.06
N THR A 72 -18.31 -30.72 10.45
CA THR A 72 -17.34 -30.13 9.51
C THR A 72 -16.04 -30.92 9.56
N VAL A 73 -15.54 -31.28 8.38
CA VAL A 73 -14.19 -31.84 8.17
C VAL A 73 -13.40 -30.93 7.26
N SER A 74 -12.10 -30.91 7.44
CA SER A 74 -11.18 -30.09 6.63
C SER A 74 -10.00 -30.92 6.15
N GLN A 75 -9.48 -30.60 4.97
CA GLN A 75 -8.32 -31.23 4.36
C GLN A 75 -7.41 -30.19 3.75
N GLN A 76 -6.11 -30.29 4.00
CA GLN A 76 -5.11 -29.47 3.29
C GLN A 76 -5.09 -29.86 1.80
N LEU A 77 -4.90 -28.87 0.96
CA LEU A 77 -4.71 -29.07 -0.48
C LEU A 77 -3.27 -29.53 -0.74
N GLU A 78 -3.08 -30.45 -1.67
CA GLU A 78 -1.75 -30.91 -2.12
C GLU A 78 -0.88 -29.78 -2.70
N LYS A 79 -1.54 -28.75 -3.22
CA LYS A 79 -0.93 -27.51 -3.71
C LYS A 79 -1.91 -26.35 -3.51
N SER A 80 -1.36 -25.17 -3.25
CA SER A 80 -2.16 -23.95 -3.16
C SER A 80 -2.81 -23.59 -4.50
N ILE A 81 -4.02 -23.07 -4.45
CA ILE A 81 -4.81 -22.64 -5.60
C ILE A 81 -5.02 -21.14 -5.52
N SER A 82 -4.84 -20.42 -6.64
CA SER A 82 -5.08 -18.98 -6.74
C SER A 82 -5.56 -18.59 -8.14
N GLY A 83 -6.38 -17.54 -8.24
CA GLY A 83 -6.89 -17.08 -9.53
C GLY A 83 -8.25 -17.69 -9.91
N LEU A 84 -8.59 -17.65 -11.19
CA LEU A 84 -9.90 -18.09 -11.72
C LEU A 84 -9.82 -19.56 -12.16
N HIS A 85 -10.68 -20.40 -11.59
CA HIS A 85 -10.70 -21.83 -11.85
C HIS A 85 -12.11 -22.40 -11.90
N ASN A 86 -12.28 -23.55 -12.57
CA ASN A 86 -13.45 -24.40 -12.40
C ASN A 86 -13.13 -25.45 -11.32
N VAL A 87 -14.00 -25.57 -10.34
CA VAL A 87 -13.84 -26.54 -9.24
C VAL A 87 -14.78 -27.71 -9.44
N TYR A 88 -14.24 -28.91 -9.41
CA TYR A 88 -15.02 -30.16 -9.48
C TYR A 88 -14.90 -30.90 -8.16
N ILE A 89 -16.02 -31.37 -7.64
CA ILE A 89 -16.11 -32.23 -6.46
C ILE A 89 -16.69 -33.56 -6.90
N VAL A 90 -15.96 -34.64 -6.74
CA VAL A 90 -16.36 -35.98 -7.09
C VAL A 90 -16.54 -36.81 -5.81
N PHE A 91 -17.71 -37.35 -5.58
CA PHE A 91 -18.01 -38.13 -4.39
C PHE A 91 -17.84 -39.64 -4.69
N LYS A 92 -17.22 -40.34 -3.75
CA LYS A 92 -16.84 -41.74 -3.89
C LYS A 92 -17.12 -42.54 -2.65
N ASN A 93 -17.55 -43.81 -2.83
CA ASN A 93 -17.50 -44.82 -1.80
C ASN A 93 -17.07 -46.16 -2.39
N ASP A 94 -16.95 -47.19 -1.57
CA ASP A 94 -16.55 -48.53 -1.95
C ASP A 94 -17.71 -49.41 -2.43
N GLY A 95 -18.92 -48.85 -2.53
CA GLY A 95 -20.16 -49.57 -2.87
C GLY A 95 -20.83 -50.25 -1.69
N SER A 96 -20.30 -50.19 -0.49
CA SER A 96 -20.90 -50.75 0.72
C SER A 96 -22.14 -49.97 1.18
N HIS A 97 -22.27 -48.71 0.78
CA HIS A 97 -23.37 -47.80 1.10
C HIS A 97 -23.96 -47.22 -0.18
N LYS A 98 -25.26 -46.93 -0.14
CA LYS A 98 -25.95 -46.30 -1.27
C LYS A 98 -25.49 -44.87 -1.48
N TYR A 99 -25.32 -44.12 -0.40
CA TYR A 99 -24.96 -42.69 -0.43
C TYR A 99 -23.56 -42.44 0.11
N VAL A 100 -22.98 -41.30 -0.27
CA VAL A 100 -21.74 -40.79 0.32
C VAL A 100 -22.06 -39.80 1.46
N ALA A 101 -22.87 -38.79 1.19
CA ALA A 101 -23.23 -37.75 2.16
C ALA A 101 -24.42 -36.89 1.70
N ASN A 102 -24.94 -36.05 2.62
CA ASN A 102 -25.59 -34.79 2.29
C ASN A 102 -24.59 -33.67 2.60
N VAL A 103 -24.39 -32.74 1.70
CA VAL A 103 -23.42 -31.65 1.85
C VAL A 103 -24.15 -30.33 1.91
N ASP A 104 -23.98 -29.58 3.01
CA ASP A 104 -24.57 -28.26 3.23
C ASP A 104 -23.67 -27.13 2.75
N ASN A 105 -22.36 -27.22 3.04
CA ASN A 105 -21.41 -26.18 2.70
C ASN A 105 -20.06 -26.78 2.28
N ILE A 106 -19.45 -26.17 1.27
CA ILE A 106 -18.06 -26.42 0.86
C ILE A 106 -17.36 -25.06 0.88
N ALA A 107 -16.31 -24.93 1.69
CA ALA A 107 -15.56 -23.70 1.82
C ALA A 107 -14.07 -23.96 1.59
N PHE A 108 -13.42 -23.02 0.93
CA PHE A 108 -11.97 -22.97 0.83
C PHE A 108 -11.43 -21.92 1.80
N ASP A 109 -10.40 -22.28 2.57
CA ASP A 109 -9.63 -21.31 3.35
C ASP A 109 -8.73 -20.55 2.39
N VAL A 110 -9.26 -19.45 1.84
CA VAL A 110 -8.52 -18.57 0.95
C VAL A 110 -7.80 -17.56 1.83
N LYS A 111 -6.53 -17.80 2.05
CA LYS A 111 -5.66 -16.72 2.55
C LYS A 111 -5.57 -15.68 1.44
N SER A 112 -6.15 -14.51 1.68
CA SER A 112 -5.99 -13.39 0.76
C SER A 112 -4.49 -13.19 0.53
N VAL A 113 -4.10 -12.90 -0.71
CA VAL A 113 -2.72 -12.46 -0.99
C VAL A 113 -2.55 -11.19 -0.16
N GLY A 114 -1.88 -11.30 0.97
CA GLY A 114 -1.76 -10.21 1.93
C GLY A 114 -2.21 -10.49 3.36
N GLU A 115 -2.58 -11.71 3.74
CA GLU A 115 -2.73 -12.03 5.16
C GLU A 115 -1.35 -12.21 5.81
N LYS A 116 -1.15 -11.44 6.87
CA LYS A 116 -0.14 -11.42 7.97
C LYS A 116 1.25 -12.09 7.81
N ASP A 117 1.41 -13.08 6.92
CA ASP A 117 2.67 -13.82 6.79
C ASP A 117 3.74 -13.08 5.96
N ASN A 118 3.37 -11.98 5.29
CA ASN A 118 4.27 -11.20 4.43
C ASN A 118 4.69 -9.84 4.98
N ILE A 119 4.24 -9.47 6.17
CA ILE A 119 4.70 -8.22 6.79
C ILE A 119 6.20 -8.37 7.11
N PRO A 120 7.07 -7.53 6.54
CA PRO A 120 8.50 -7.64 6.82
C PRO A 120 8.79 -7.46 8.31
N SER A 121 9.77 -8.19 8.82
CA SER A 121 10.17 -8.09 10.23
C SER A 121 10.46 -6.64 10.64
N GLY A 122 9.88 -6.22 11.75
CA GLY A 122 10.02 -4.87 12.29
C GLY A 122 9.06 -3.82 11.70
N TYR A 123 8.07 -4.25 10.91
CA TYR A 123 6.97 -3.41 10.48
C TYR A 123 5.75 -3.55 11.40
N THR A 124 4.95 -2.48 11.49
CA THR A 124 3.68 -2.44 12.21
C THR A 124 2.54 -2.39 11.20
N GLU A 125 1.52 -3.24 11.39
CA GLU A 125 0.33 -3.27 10.54
C GLU A 125 -0.43 -1.94 10.62
N ALA A 126 -0.83 -1.41 9.47
CA ALA A 126 -1.66 -0.21 9.41
C ALA A 126 -3.15 -0.56 9.53
N THR A 127 -3.92 0.29 10.19
CA THR A 127 -5.36 0.11 10.28
C THR A 127 -6.01 0.50 8.96
N VAL A 128 -6.75 -0.44 8.34
CA VAL A 128 -7.45 -0.20 7.07
C VAL A 128 -8.51 0.90 7.25
N ASN A 129 -8.62 1.78 6.26
CA ASN A 129 -9.55 2.90 6.19
C ASN A 129 -9.40 3.94 7.32
N GLN A 130 -8.21 4.01 7.90
CA GLN A 130 -7.82 5.00 8.90
C GLN A 130 -6.40 5.51 8.64
N TRP A 131 -6.14 6.78 8.94
CA TRP A 131 -4.78 7.29 9.00
C TRP A 131 -4.06 6.71 10.21
N THR A 132 -2.91 6.09 9.99
CA THR A 132 -2.09 5.48 11.05
C THR A 132 -0.87 6.35 11.29
N PRO A 133 -0.84 7.16 12.37
CA PRO A 133 0.23 8.12 12.62
C PRO A 133 1.49 7.46 13.19
N SER A 134 2.66 8.03 12.86
CA SER A 134 3.97 7.63 13.37
C SER A 134 4.97 8.78 13.23
N GLY A 135 5.24 9.51 14.31
CA GLY A 135 6.01 10.77 14.27
C GLY A 135 5.31 11.84 13.42
N LYS A 136 6.03 12.43 12.48
CA LYS A 136 5.48 13.36 11.47
C LYS A 136 4.84 12.66 10.27
N TRP A 137 4.96 11.33 10.19
CA TRP A 137 4.44 10.51 9.11
C TRP A 137 3.12 9.85 9.47
N GLU A 138 2.34 9.55 8.45
CA GLU A 138 1.14 8.70 8.51
C GLU A 138 1.01 7.90 7.22
N CYS A 139 0.32 6.76 7.29
CA CYS A 139 -0.10 6.02 6.11
C CYS A 139 -1.60 5.73 6.14
N PHE A 140 -2.15 5.52 4.95
CA PHE A 140 -3.56 5.20 4.75
C PHE A 140 -3.71 4.08 3.73
N PHE A 141 -4.58 3.11 4.04
CA PHE A 141 -4.98 2.01 3.16
C PHE A 141 -6.50 1.96 3.09
N GLY A 142 -7.05 2.29 1.92
CA GLY A 142 -8.49 2.41 1.72
C GLY A 142 -9.18 1.11 1.33
N ASN A 143 -10.49 1.03 1.58
CA ASN A 143 -11.33 -0.14 1.29
C ASN A 143 -12.43 0.11 0.25
N GLN A 144 -12.39 1.21 -0.49
CA GLN A 144 -13.35 1.48 -1.57
C GLN A 144 -12.95 0.72 -2.84
N SER A 145 -13.92 0.09 -3.50
CA SER A 145 -13.71 -0.71 -4.72
C SER A 145 -12.68 -1.84 -4.58
N GLY A 146 -12.57 -2.41 -3.38
CA GLY A 146 -11.57 -3.39 -2.95
C GLY A 146 -10.82 -2.90 -1.73
N THR A 147 -10.13 -3.80 -1.03
CA THR A 147 -9.40 -3.46 0.19
C THR A 147 -7.92 -3.39 -0.10
N ALA A 148 -7.28 -2.24 0.16
CA ALA A 148 -5.84 -2.16 0.32
C ALA A 148 -5.46 -2.54 1.74
N SER A 149 -4.31 -3.14 1.93
CA SER A 149 -3.71 -3.38 3.25
C SER A 149 -2.20 -3.23 3.18
N GLY A 150 -1.60 -2.97 4.32
CA GLY A 150 -0.15 -2.85 4.41
C GLY A 150 0.32 -2.53 5.81
N SER A 151 1.59 -2.24 5.89
CA SER A 151 2.28 -1.96 7.14
C SER A 151 3.30 -0.85 6.95
N TYR A 152 3.79 -0.32 8.04
CA TYR A 152 4.79 0.74 8.04
C TYR A 152 5.91 0.44 9.02
N LYS A 153 7.05 1.07 8.78
CA LYS A 153 8.17 1.11 9.73
C LYS A 153 8.66 2.54 9.82
N TRP A 154 8.51 3.13 11.00
CA TRP A 154 9.06 4.42 11.33
C TRP A 154 10.38 4.23 12.09
N ALA A 155 11.49 4.64 11.49
CA ALA A 155 12.78 4.66 12.14
C ALA A 155 13.09 6.06 12.70
N SER A 156 12.67 7.10 11.97
CA SER A 156 12.73 8.51 12.35
C SER A 156 11.89 9.33 11.36
N ASP A 157 11.74 10.64 11.60
CA ASP A 157 11.09 11.54 10.64
C ASP A 157 11.87 11.66 9.32
N ALA A 158 13.14 11.25 9.30
CA ALA A 158 13.98 11.23 8.09
C ALA A 158 14.05 9.82 7.43
N ASP A 159 13.40 8.79 7.98
CA ASP A 159 13.41 7.42 7.43
C ASP A 159 12.09 6.71 7.77
N TYR A 160 11.21 6.65 6.78
CA TYR A 160 9.90 6.04 6.87
C TYR A 160 9.67 5.03 5.75
N ASN A 161 9.06 3.91 6.07
CA ASN A 161 8.78 2.85 5.10
C ASN A 161 7.30 2.52 5.09
N ILE A 162 6.76 2.28 3.89
CA ILE A 162 5.44 1.72 3.66
C ILE A 162 5.61 0.41 2.89
N TYR A 163 5.07 -0.66 3.41
CA TYR A 163 4.94 -1.94 2.72
C TYR A 163 3.50 -2.13 2.28
N VAL A 164 3.26 -2.24 0.98
CA VAL A 164 1.94 -2.49 0.39
C VAL A 164 1.73 -4.00 0.33
N ASP A 165 0.98 -4.53 1.27
CA ASP A 165 0.67 -5.95 1.33
C ASP A 165 -0.36 -6.33 0.28
N LYS A 166 -1.48 -5.62 0.23
CA LYS A 166 -2.52 -5.74 -0.78
C LYS A 166 -2.74 -4.41 -1.48
N ALA A 167 -2.52 -4.38 -2.78
CA ALA A 167 -2.74 -3.19 -3.59
C ALA A 167 -4.22 -2.99 -3.90
N ASN A 168 -4.66 -1.72 -3.92
CA ASN A 168 -5.95 -1.33 -4.48
C ASN A 168 -5.71 -0.29 -5.58
N LYS A 169 -5.89 -0.72 -6.82
CA LYS A 169 -5.62 0.08 -8.02
C LYS A 169 -6.81 0.92 -8.50
N GLY A 170 -7.89 0.95 -7.74
CA GLY A 170 -9.09 1.71 -8.11
C GLY A 170 -8.89 3.23 -8.18
N SER A 171 -8.04 3.76 -7.30
CA SER A 171 -7.67 5.19 -7.28
C SER A 171 -6.33 5.41 -6.60
N ALA A 172 -5.63 6.47 -6.97
CA ALA A 172 -4.30 6.81 -6.43
C ALA A 172 -4.32 7.03 -4.91
N TRP A 173 -5.39 7.65 -4.38
CA TRP A 173 -5.57 7.95 -2.96
C TRP A 173 -5.93 6.74 -2.09
N LEU A 174 -6.16 5.57 -2.66
CA LEU A 174 -6.49 4.36 -1.89
C LEU A 174 -5.29 3.75 -1.16
N VAL A 175 -4.07 4.15 -1.50
CA VAL A 175 -2.87 3.92 -0.69
C VAL A 175 -2.09 5.22 -0.67
N GLN A 176 -1.84 5.75 0.52
CA GLN A 176 -1.16 7.03 0.68
C GLN A 176 -0.13 6.98 1.83
N GLY A 177 0.94 7.75 1.66
CA GLY A 177 1.77 8.23 2.75
C GLY A 177 1.56 9.72 2.93
N SER A 178 1.77 10.27 4.12
CA SER A 178 1.85 11.71 4.31
C SER A 178 2.89 12.11 5.34
N TYR A 179 3.39 13.34 5.21
CA TYR A 179 4.33 13.96 6.14
C TYR A 179 3.82 15.35 6.48
N THR A 180 3.75 15.67 7.79
CA THR A 180 3.26 16.97 8.27
C THR A 180 4.35 17.70 9.05
N ASP A 181 4.55 18.97 8.76
CA ASP A 181 5.48 19.85 9.50
C ASP A 181 4.88 21.21 9.76
N ASN A 182 5.42 21.92 10.75
CA ASN A 182 5.08 23.31 11.04
C ASN A 182 5.84 24.25 10.11
N VAL A 183 5.15 25.23 9.57
CA VAL A 183 5.67 26.20 8.61
C VAL A 183 5.04 27.58 8.83
N THR A 184 5.54 28.58 8.14
CA THR A 184 4.98 29.96 8.19
C THR A 184 3.90 30.12 7.11
N ASN A 185 2.71 30.51 7.52
CA ASN A 185 1.60 30.82 6.62
C ASN A 185 1.97 31.91 5.60
N GLY A 186 1.55 31.73 4.35
CA GLY A 186 1.83 32.66 3.25
C GLY A 186 3.18 32.48 2.58
N HIS A 187 4.06 31.63 3.11
CA HIS A 187 5.36 31.34 2.52
C HIS A 187 5.29 30.23 1.47
N THR A 188 6.31 30.19 0.63
CA THR A 188 6.50 29.15 -0.39
C THR A 188 7.62 28.22 0.01
N TYR A 189 7.32 26.92 0.00
CA TYR A 189 8.27 25.88 0.41
C TYR A 189 8.58 24.94 -0.74
N LYS A 190 9.87 24.65 -0.91
CA LYS A 190 10.33 23.54 -1.72
C LYS A 190 10.46 22.29 -0.87
N VAL A 191 9.75 21.25 -1.27
CA VAL A 191 9.81 19.93 -0.65
C VAL A 191 10.64 19.02 -1.53
N THR A 192 11.57 18.28 -0.92
CA THR A 192 12.32 17.21 -1.57
C THR A 192 12.33 15.97 -0.68
N VAL A 193 12.22 14.78 -1.28
CA VAL A 193 12.31 13.50 -0.56
C VAL A 193 12.91 12.45 -1.48
N ASP A 194 13.84 11.66 -0.97
CA ASP A 194 14.39 10.51 -1.68
C ASP A 194 13.48 9.29 -1.46
N VAL A 195 13.04 8.67 -2.55
CA VAL A 195 12.14 7.52 -2.50
C VAL A 195 12.78 6.35 -3.23
N THR A 196 12.86 5.22 -2.52
CA THR A 196 13.32 3.93 -3.06
C THR A 196 12.16 2.94 -3.03
N ALA A 197 11.96 2.18 -4.11
CA ALA A 197 10.93 1.15 -4.18
C ALA A 197 11.52 -0.21 -4.54
N SER A 198 11.06 -1.29 -3.89
CA SER A 198 11.51 -2.65 -4.18
C SER A 198 11.01 -3.19 -5.53
N LYS A 199 9.90 -2.66 -6.04
CA LYS A 199 9.35 -2.93 -7.38
C LYS A 199 9.19 -1.61 -8.12
N ALA A 200 9.21 -1.66 -9.47
CA ALA A 200 8.93 -0.47 -10.27
C ALA A 200 7.53 0.07 -9.96
N CYS A 201 7.42 1.36 -9.76
CA CYS A 201 6.16 2.04 -9.47
C CYS A 201 6.23 3.52 -9.87
N SER A 202 5.10 4.23 -9.75
CA SER A 202 5.02 5.66 -10.03
C SER A 202 4.31 6.34 -8.86
N ILE A 203 4.91 7.38 -8.29
CA ILE A 203 4.43 8.06 -7.08
C ILE A 203 4.18 9.53 -7.36
N GLY A 204 2.97 9.99 -7.01
CA GLY A 204 2.60 11.39 -7.06
C GLY A 204 2.88 12.10 -5.74
N ILE A 205 3.32 13.37 -5.80
CA ILE A 205 3.50 14.22 -4.64
C ILE A 205 2.60 15.46 -4.75
N LYS A 206 1.92 15.81 -3.66
CA LYS A 206 1.08 17.02 -3.56
C LYS A 206 1.09 17.61 -2.14
N GLU A 207 0.57 18.81 -1.98
CA GLU A 207 0.28 19.43 -0.69
C GLU A 207 -1.26 19.42 -0.48
N ASP A 208 -1.72 19.02 0.72
CA ASP A 208 -3.13 18.69 0.95
C ASP A 208 -3.90 19.75 1.77
N LEU A 209 -3.25 20.60 2.56
CA LEU A 209 -3.92 21.57 3.42
C LEU A 209 -4.29 22.87 2.71
N SER A 210 -3.38 23.38 1.88
CA SER A 210 -3.54 24.67 1.20
C SER A 210 -4.02 24.54 -0.23
N ASN A 211 -3.70 23.42 -0.89
CA ASN A 211 -3.98 23.19 -2.29
C ASN A 211 -4.35 21.72 -2.54
N LYS A 212 -5.61 21.37 -2.32
CA LYS A 212 -6.17 20.00 -2.44
C LYS A 212 -6.25 19.48 -3.88
N LYS A 213 -5.35 19.88 -4.76
CA LYS A 213 -5.29 19.37 -6.13
C LYS A 213 -4.59 18.01 -6.16
N ASP A 214 -5.06 17.16 -7.06
CA ASP A 214 -4.35 15.92 -7.36
C ASP A 214 -2.95 16.21 -7.92
N PRO A 215 -1.99 15.29 -7.71
CA PRO A 215 -0.67 15.45 -8.33
C PRO A 215 -0.78 15.62 -9.84
N GLN A 216 -0.10 16.63 -10.38
CA GLN A 216 -0.05 16.85 -11.82
C GLN A 216 0.99 15.95 -12.50
N VAL A 217 2.00 15.54 -11.74
CA VAL A 217 3.13 14.75 -12.23
C VAL A 217 3.42 13.63 -11.24
N TYR A 218 3.53 12.42 -11.81
CA TYR A 218 4.02 11.26 -11.10
C TYR A 218 5.48 11.01 -11.48
N THR A 219 6.28 10.58 -10.53
CA THR A 219 7.68 10.20 -10.74
C THR A 219 7.81 8.70 -10.79
N ASP A 220 8.35 8.17 -11.89
CA ASP A 220 8.62 6.75 -12.05
C ASP A 220 9.88 6.34 -11.26
N ILE A 221 9.73 5.33 -10.43
CA ILE A 221 10.79 4.78 -9.59
C ILE A 221 11.06 3.37 -10.10
N PRO A 222 12.28 3.09 -10.61
CA PRO A 222 12.61 1.74 -11.06
C PRO A 222 12.72 0.76 -9.89
N ALA A 223 12.55 -0.52 -10.15
CA ALA A 223 12.71 -1.57 -9.14
C ALA A 223 14.11 -1.49 -8.50
N ASN A 224 14.15 -1.49 -7.16
CA ASN A 224 15.35 -1.30 -6.34
C ASN A 224 16.12 0.00 -6.63
N GLY A 225 15.47 0.95 -7.29
CA GLY A 225 16.05 2.25 -7.61
C GLY A 225 15.56 3.36 -6.68
N THR A 226 16.29 4.47 -6.68
CA THR A 226 15.95 5.68 -5.91
C THR A 226 15.67 6.84 -6.85
N ARG A 227 14.69 7.67 -6.50
CA ARG A 227 14.41 8.97 -7.15
C ARG A 227 14.12 10.01 -6.08
N THR A 228 14.52 11.24 -6.35
CA THR A 228 14.12 12.38 -5.53
C THR A 228 12.83 12.97 -6.08
N LEU A 229 11.75 12.92 -5.30
CA LEU A 229 10.52 13.63 -5.60
C LEU A 229 10.67 15.08 -5.13
N THR A 230 10.14 16.01 -5.92
CA THR A 230 10.20 17.44 -5.62
C THR A 230 8.85 18.09 -5.88
N GLY A 231 8.43 18.96 -4.95
CA GLY A 231 7.25 19.82 -5.11
C GLY A 231 7.54 21.23 -4.57
N THR A 232 6.83 22.23 -5.08
CA THR A 232 6.89 23.60 -4.57
C THR A 232 5.48 24.09 -4.28
N TYR A 233 5.24 24.54 -3.04
CA TYR A 233 3.91 24.86 -2.54
C TYR A 233 3.89 26.16 -1.76
N THR A 234 2.93 27.04 -2.07
CA THR A 234 2.62 28.21 -1.23
C THR A 234 1.56 27.78 -0.24
N VAL A 235 1.88 27.85 1.05
CA VAL A 235 0.98 27.38 2.10
C VAL A 235 0.07 28.51 2.61
N THR A 236 -1.18 28.15 2.94
CA THR A 236 -2.16 29.06 3.54
C THR A 236 -2.50 28.68 5.00
N ASN A 237 -1.64 27.86 5.59
CA ASN A 237 -1.76 27.34 6.96
C ASN A 237 -0.39 27.43 7.66
N ASN A 238 -0.39 27.31 8.98
CA ASN A 238 0.86 27.19 9.76
C ASN A 238 1.42 25.74 9.76
N GLN A 239 0.88 24.89 8.90
CA GLN A 239 1.36 23.52 8.65
C GLN A 239 1.37 23.26 7.15
N ILE A 240 2.31 22.41 6.72
CA ILE A 240 2.33 21.79 5.40
C ILE A 240 2.09 20.29 5.57
N LYS A 241 1.14 19.72 4.81
CA LYS A 241 0.92 18.28 4.73
C LYS A 241 1.24 17.80 3.32
N VAL A 242 2.37 17.14 3.20
CA VAL A 242 2.84 16.55 1.94
C VAL A 242 2.26 15.16 1.80
N MET A 243 1.51 14.92 0.72
CA MET A 243 0.88 13.64 0.41
C MET A 243 1.64 12.92 -0.70
N PHE A 244 1.77 11.61 -0.54
CA PHE A 244 2.33 10.69 -1.52
C PHE A 244 1.25 9.72 -1.95
N GLU A 245 0.85 9.76 -3.23
CA GLU A 245 -0.21 8.91 -3.77
C GLU A 245 0.39 7.69 -4.46
N LEU A 246 -0.02 6.51 -4.00
CA LEU A 246 0.57 5.22 -4.32
C LEU A 246 -0.43 4.26 -5.00
N GLY A 247 -1.74 4.39 -4.71
CA GLY A 247 -2.74 3.35 -4.94
C GLY A 247 -2.80 2.76 -6.35
N GLN A 248 -2.88 3.58 -7.40
CA GLN A 248 -3.01 3.07 -8.78
C GLN A 248 -1.73 2.44 -9.33
N ASN A 249 -0.58 2.86 -8.84
CA ASN A 249 0.71 2.67 -9.51
C ASN A 249 1.68 1.81 -8.71
N VAL A 250 1.23 1.23 -7.60
CA VAL A 250 2.05 0.37 -6.73
C VAL A 250 1.44 -1.02 -6.63
N ASP A 251 2.24 -2.03 -6.87
CA ASP A 251 1.83 -3.43 -6.78
C ASP A 251 1.93 -3.98 -5.35
N ALA A 252 1.15 -5.01 -5.05
CA ALA A 252 1.29 -5.77 -3.82
C ALA A 252 2.70 -6.35 -3.65
N GLY A 253 3.17 -6.41 -2.41
CA GLY A 253 4.53 -6.83 -2.06
C GLY A 253 5.60 -5.79 -2.38
N THR A 254 5.23 -4.51 -2.56
CA THR A 254 6.17 -3.42 -2.76
C THR A 254 6.51 -2.77 -1.42
N ASN A 255 7.81 -2.66 -1.15
CA ASN A 255 8.32 -1.82 -0.07
C ASN A 255 8.76 -0.48 -0.64
N ILE A 256 8.30 0.60 -0.03
CA ILE A 256 8.62 1.98 -0.41
C ILE A 256 9.27 2.64 0.79
N ASN A 257 10.47 3.14 0.61
CA ASN A 257 11.23 3.83 1.63
C ASN A 257 11.35 5.32 1.28
N PHE A 258 10.92 6.17 2.18
CA PHE A 258 11.03 7.63 2.11
C PHE A 258 12.18 8.07 3.02
N LYS A 259 13.16 8.77 2.44
CA LYS A 259 14.32 9.27 3.18
C LYS A 259 14.59 10.75 2.91
N ASN A 260 15.33 11.36 3.83
CA ASN A 260 15.90 12.70 3.65
C ASN A 260 14.86 13.75 3.26
N ILE A 261 13.63 13.66 3.77
CA ILE A 261 12.62 14.69 3.49
C ILE A 261 13.12 16.04 3.99
N LYS A 262 13.02 17.06 3.12
CA LYS A 262 13.37 18.45 3.43
C LYS A 262 12.27 19.37 3.01
N ILE A 263 11.99 20.37 3.84
CA ILE A 263 11.04 21.44 3.60
C ILE A 263 11.79 22.74 3.75
N GLU A 264 12.14 23.36 2.62
CA GLU A 264 12.98 24.57 2.54
C GLU A 264 12.11 25.77 2.20
N ASP A 265 12.14 26.80 3.03
CA ASP A 265 11.49 28.07 2.74
C ASP A 265 12.20 28.78 1.59
N THR A 266 11.46 28.99 0.50
CA THR A 266 11.97 29.68 -0.70
C THR A 266 11.37 31.08 -0.87
N THR A 267 10.61 31.54 0.11
CA THR A 267 10.07 32.91 0.12
C THR A 267 11.25 33.88 0.12
N ALA A 268 11.28 34.79 -0.85
CA ALA A 268 12.32 35.79 -0.90
C ALA A 268 12.37 36.59 0.41
N SER A 269 13.50 36.59 1.08
CA SER A 269 13.72 37.43 2.26
C SER A 269 13.59 38.88 1.82
N THR A 270 12.51 39.53 2.22
CA THR A 270 12.35 40.99 2.04
C THR A 270 13.10 41.77 3.11
N THR A 271 14.21 41.25 3.59
CA THR A 271 15.09 42.06 4.44
C THR A 271 15.53 43.23 3.58
N PRO A 272 15.15 44.49 3.91
CA PRO A 272 15.67 45.63 3.18
C PRO A 272 17.18 45.58 3.33
N THR A 273 17.87 45.45 2.23
CA THR A 273 19.31 45.73 2.22
C THR A 273 19.43 47.24 2.57
N THR A 274 19.60 47.55 3.84
CA THR A 274 19.97 48.89 4.27
C THR A 274 21.31 49.09 3.56
N ALA A 275 21.30 49.87 2.47
CA ALA A 275 22.51 50.29 1.81
C ALA A 275 23.39 50.91 2.90
N ALA A 276 24.57 50.36 3.08
CA ALA A 276 25.54 50.93 4.00
C ALA A 276 25.67 52.42 3.66
N PRO A 277 25.64 53.35 4.64
CA PRO A 277 25.78 54.77 4.38
C PRO A 277 27.12 54.94 3.64
N THR A 278 27.05 55.52 2.44
CA THR A 278 28.26 55.88 1.66
C THR A 278 28.94 56.98 2.45
N THR A 279 29.95 56.63 3.20
CA THR A 279 30.83 57.62 3.85
C THR A 279 31.57 58.32 2.72
N VAL A 280 31.12 59.53 2.35
CA VAL A 280 31.89 60.41 1.46
C VAL A 280 33.11 60.79 2.24
N ALA A 281 34.26 60.36 1.80
CA ALA A 281 35.57 60.78 2.37
C ALA A 281 35.68 62.31 2.28
N PRO A 282 36.10 63.04 3.34
CA PRO A 282 36.29 64.47 3.27
C PRO A 282 37.37 64.78 2.24
N THR A 283 37.03 65.62 1.25
CA THR A 283 37.97 66.18 0.28
C THR A 283 38.93 67.12 1.05
N THR A 284 40.16 66.73 1.24
CA THR A 284 41.20 67.56 1.78
C THR A 284 41.58 68.61 0.71
N GLU A 285 41.13 69.86 0.88
CA GLU A 285 41.62 70.98 0.07
C GLU A 285 43.12 71.15 0.34
N VAL A 286 43.94 71.07 -0.71
CA VAL A 286 45.33 71.35 -0.67
C VAL A 286 45.50 72.92 -0.68
N PRO A 287 46.14 73.57 0.32
CA PRO A 287 46.34 75.01 0.31
C PRO A 287 47.29 75.36 -0.82
N THR A 288 46.85 76.22 -1.72
CA THR A 288 47.69 76.82 -2.79
C THR A 288 48.62 77.88 -2.17
N THR A 289 49.87 77.55 -2.05
CA THR A 289 50.88 78.52 -1.64
C THR A 289 51.18 79.46 -2.83
N VAL A 290 50.82 80.77 -2.69
CA VAL A 290 51.15 81.79 -3.64
C VAL A 290 52.58 82.26 -3.33
N ALA A 291 53.50 82.15 -4.31
CA ALA A 291 54.85 82.59 -4.18
C ALA A 291 54.94 84.15 -4.17
N PRO A 292 55.77 84.76 -3.37
CA PRO A 292 55.93 86.24 -3.32
C PRO A 292 56.59 86.74 -4.59
N THR A 293 56.01 87.80 -5.19
CA THR A 293 56.54 88.55 -6.29
C THR A 293 57.66 89.49 -5.78
N THR A 294 58.87 89.28 -6.24
CA THR A 294 60.00 90.18 -5.99
C THR A 294 59.94 91.37 -6.93
N GLU A 295 59.74 92.63 -6.38
CA GLU A 295 59.90 93.86 -7.13
C GLU A 295 61.39 94.22 -7.27
N VAL A 296 61.78 94.54 -8.50
CA VAL A 296 63.13 95.06 -8.81
C VAL A 296 63.03 96.55 -8.74
N PRO A 297 63.96 97.24 -7.97
CA PRO A 297 63.99 98.68 -7.93
C PRO A 297 64.67 99.25 -9.19
N THR A 298 64.06 100.24 -9.84
CA THR A 298 64.58 101.02 -10.94
C THR A 298 65.36 102.17 -10.35
N THR A 299 66.65 102.26 -10.63
CA THR A 299 67.54 103.46 -10.34
C THR A 299 67.56 104.35 -11.54
N VAL A 300 67.43 105.69 -11.27
CA VAL A 300 67.76 106.80 -12.15
C VAL A 300 69.24 107.08 -12.16
#